data_e45abc19afd4811d022ed512e8b62ff8
#
_entry.id   e45abc19afd4811d022ed512e8b62ff8
#
_cell.length_a   1.000
_cell.length_b   1.000
_cell.length_c   1.000
_cell.angle_alpha   90.00
_cell.angle_beta   90.00
_cell.angle_gamma   90.00
#
_symmetry.space_group_name_H-M   'P 1'
#
loop_
_entity.id
_entity.type
_entity.pdbx_description
1 polymer ?
#
loop_
_entity_poly.entity_id
_entity_poly.type
_entity_poly.pdbx_seq_one_letter_code
_entity_poly.pdbx_strand_id
1 'polypeptide(L)'
;MITRRETKQRRLVLEAVQSRHDHPTAEQIYEDVHQKNPNISHGTVYRNLNCLSEDGEICHVRVPGADRYDFRTDLHYQMFCVECKKVVDAPYPYKAYFDEETAERTGCKIIRHRAFFEVICPECLSVKSDSAF
;
A
#
# COMPACT_ATOMS: atom_id res chain seq x y z
N MET A 1 -15.82 -19.20 -9.59
CA MET A 1 -15.16 -18.20 -8.71
C MET A 1 -15.45 -18.57 -7.26
N ILE A 2 -14.43 -18.71 -6.46
CA ILE A 2 -14.60 -19.01 -5.04
C ILE A 2 -14.83 -17.72 -4.28
N THR A 3 -16.00 -17.60 -3.65
CA THR A 3 -16.29 -16.46 -2.80
C THR A 3 -15.73 -16.76 -1.41
N ARG A 4 -14.83 -15.92 -0.94
CA ARG A 4 -14.27 -16.09 0.39
C ARG A 4 -15.27 -15.70 1.46
N ARG A 5 -15.34 -16.53 2.48
CA ARG A 5 -16.25 -16.30 3.58
C ARG A 5 -15.76 -15.11 4.41
N GLU A 6 -16.66 -14.16 4.65
CA GLU A 6 -16.36 -13.07 5.56
C GLU A 6 -16.41 -13.59 6.99
N THR A 7 -15.32 -13.34 7.74
CA THR A 7 -15.24 -13.69 9.14
C THR A 7 -15.13 -12.42 9.97
N LYS A 8 -15.36 -12.55 11.27
CA LYS A 8 -15.17 -11.45 12.20
C LYS A 8 -13.74 -10.90 12.14
N GLN A 9 -12.76 -11.79 12.03
CA GLN A 9 -11.34 -11.41 11.95
C GLN A 9 -11.05 -10.65 10.66
N ARG A 10 -11.59 -11.11 9.53
CA ARG A 10 -11.43 -10.44 8.24
C ARG A 10 -12.00 -9.00 8.31
N ARG A 11 -13.16 -8.87 8.91
CA ARG A 11 -13.78 -7.54 9.06
C ARG A 11 -12.94 -6.61 9.91
N LEU A 12 -12.39 -7.11 11.03
CA LEU A 12 -11.52 -6.30 11.88
C LEU A 12 -10.28 -5.81 11.14
N VAL A 13 -9.66 -6.66 10.33
CA VAL A 13 -8.49 -6.29 9.53
C VAL A 13 -8.86 -5.24 8.49
N LEU A 14 -9.97 -5.46 7.78
CA LEU A 14 -10.44 -4.50 6.77
C LEU A 14 -10.72 -3.12 7.39
N GLU A 15 -11.43 -3.09 8.49
CA GLU A 15 -11.74 -1.84 9.19
C GLU A 15 -10.47 -1.12 9.65
N ALA A 16 -9.46 -1.87 10.10
CA ALA A 16 -8.20 -1.30 10.52
C ALA A 16 -7.48 -0.60 9.36
N VAL A 17 -7.48 -1.21 8.16
CA VAL A 17 -6.88 -0.59 6.98
C VAL A 17 -7.70 0.65 6.57
N GLN A 18 -9.02 0.53 6.57
CA GLN A 18 -9.92 1.62 6.14
C GLN A 18 -9.85 2.83 7.05
N SER A 19 -9.49 2.65 8.32
CA SER A 19 -9.41 3.76 9.27
C SER A 19 -8.05 4.46 9.28
N ARG A 20 -7.10 4.02 8.47
CA ARG A 20 -5.77 4.65 8.39
C ARG A 20 -5.53 5.24 7.01
N HIS A 21 -4.95 6.43 6.98
CA HIS A 21 -4.62 7.14 5.73
C HIS A 21 -3.10 7.29 5.55
N ASP A 22 -2.31 6.57 6.36
CA ASP A 22 -0.86 6.71 6.42
C ASP A 22 -0.12 5.54 5.78
N HIS A 23 -0.78 4.75 4.95
CA HIS A 23 -0.22 3.57 4.30
C HIS A 23 0.43 2.63 5.33
N PRO A 24 -0.37 2.00 6.19
CA PRO A 24 0.16 1.21 7.29
C PRO A 24 0.86 -0.06 6.84
N THR A 25 1.83 -0.50 7.63
CA THR A 25 2.46 -1.80 7.49
C THR A 25 1.56 -2.89 8.08
N ALA A 26 1.85 -4.15 7.77
CA ALA A 26 1.12 -5.28 8.37
C ALA A 26 1.26 -5.28 9.90
N GLU A 27 2.43 -4.91 10.41
CA GLU A 27 2.65 -4.85 11.86
C GLU A 27 1.78 -3.78 12.53
N GLN A 28 1.66 -2.61 11.90
CA GLN A 28 0.78 -1.55 12.42
C GLN A 28 -0.68 -1.98 12.43
N ILE A 29 -1.12 -2.67 11.38
CA ILE A 29 -2.47 -3.23 11.32
C ILE A 29 -2.66 -4.28 12.40
N TYR A 30 -1.66 -5.14 12.59
CA TYR A 30 -1.72 -6.14 13.67
C TYR A 30 -1.90 -5.48 15.03
N GLU A 31 -1.14 -4.42 15.32
CA GLU A 31 -1.25 -3.71 16.60
C GLU A 31 -2.65 -3.14 16.80
N ASP A 32 -3.23 -2.53 15.77
CA ASP A 32 -4.57 -1.95 15.85
C ASP A 32 -5.63 -3.03 16.10
N VAL A 33 -5.54 -4.15 15.38
CA VAL A 33 -6.50 -5.26 15.52
C VAL A 33 -6.33 -5.96 16.87
N HIS A 34 -5.08 -6.13 17.31
CA HIS A 34 -4.78 -6.78 18.58
C HIS A 34 -5.40 -6.06 19.78
N GLN A 35 -5.51 -4.73 19.72
CA GLN A 35 -6.17 -3.96 20.76
C GLN A 35 -7.66 -4.32 20.89
N LYS A 36 -8.30 -4.67 19.78
CA LYS A 36 -9.72 -5.05 19.75
C LYS A 36 -9.94 -6.53 19.96
N ASN A 37 -8.96 -7.34 19.59
CA ASN A 37 -9.02 -8.80 19.71
C ASN A 37 -7.66 -9.31 20.16
N PRO A 38 -7.41 -9.37 21.48
CA PRO A 38 -6.11 -9.77 22.02
C PRO A 38 -5.68 -11.20 21.66
N ASN A 39 -6.62 -12.04 21.22
CA ASN A 39 -6.32 -13.43 20.87
C ASN A 39 -5.92 -13.62 19.41
N ILE A 40 -5.96 -12.56 18.60
CA ILE A 40 -5.61 -12.69 17.18
C ILE A 40 -4.10 -12.85 17.01
N SER A 41 -3.69 -13.74 16.11
CA SER A 41 -2.27 -13.97 15.82
C SER A 41 -1.79 -13.12 14.66
N HIS A 42 -0.47 -12.89 14.58
CA HIS A 42 0.15 -12.24 13.42
C HIS A 42 -0.21 -12.95 12.12
N GLY A 43 -0.12 -14.29 12.14
CA GLY A 43 -0.44 -15.10 10.95
C GLY A 43 -1.86 -14.88 10.45
N THR A 44 -2.83 -14.76 11.33
CA THR A 44 -4.21 -14.50 10.96
C THR A 44 -4.36 -13.14 10.31
N VAL A 45 -3.73 -12.11 10.88
CA VAL A 45 -3.77 -10.76 10.30
C VAL A 45 -3.13 -10.76 8.91
N TYR A 46 -1.97 -11.37 8.75
CA TYR A 46 -1.25 -11.40 7.48
C TYR A 46 -2.03 -12.15 6.41
N ARG A 47 -2.63 -13.30 6.77
CA ARG A 47 -3.47 -14.05 5.82
C ARG A 47 -4.68 -13.24 5.37
N ASN A 48 -5.30 -12.51 6.28
CA ASN A 48 -6.45 -11.68 5.93
C ASN A 48 -6.04 -10.48 5.07
N LEU A 49 -4.89 -9.86 5.33
CA LEU A 49 -4.37 -8.80 4.47
C LEU A 49 -4.13 -9.30 3.06
N ASN A 50 -3.54 -10.49 2.91
CA ASN A 50 -3.32 -11.10 1.60
C ASN A 50 -4.65 -11.38 0.89
N CYS A 51 -5.62 -11.95 1.60
CA CYS A 51 -6.93 -12.24 1.03
C CYS A 51 -7.66 -10.98 0.60
N LEU A 52 -7.64 -9.95 1.43
CA LEU A 52 -8.28 -8.67 1.11
C LEU A 52 -7.64 -8.01 -0.11
N SER A 53 -6.30 -8.10 -0.23
CA SER A 53 -5.58 -7.56 -1.39
C SER A 53 -5.93 -8.33 -2.66
N GLU A 54 -5.95 -9.65 -2.60
CA GLU A 54 -6.31 -10.50 -3.74
C GLU A 54 -7.74 -10.26 -4.18
N ASP A 55 -8.64 -10.02 -3.24
CA ASP A 55 -10.05 -9.77 -3.53
C ASP A 55 -10.31 -8.32 -3.98
N GLY A 56 -9.28 -7.48 -3.99
CA GLY A 56 -9.40 -6.09 -4.47
C GLY A 56 -10.06 -5.14 -3.48
N GLU A 57 -10.17 -5.51 -2.22
CA GLU A 57 -10.79 -4.65 -1.20
C GLU A 57 -9.80 -3.68 -0.56
N ILE A 58 -8.52 -3.98 -0.65
CA ILE A 58 -7.43 -3.07 -0.27
C ILE A 58 -6.33 -3.18 -1.31
N CYS A 59 -5.41 -2.23 -1.31
CA CYS A 59 -4.26 -2.23 -2.20
C CYS A 59 -3.00 -2.62 -1.41
N HIS A 60 -2.22 -3.55 -1.96
CA HIS A 60 -0.93 -3.94 -1.40
C HIS A 60 0.15 -3.09 -2.10
N VAL A 61 0.82 -2.24 -1.36
CA VAL A 61 1.83 -1.32 -1.87
C VAL A 61 3.21 -1.88 -1.53
N ARG A 62 3.92 -2.32 -2.57
CA ARG A 62 5.25 -2.91 -2.42
C ARG A 62 6.32 -1.83 -2.54
N VAL A 63 6.97 -1.53 -1.42
CA VAL A 63 8.05 -0.53 -1.33
C VAL A 63 9.20 -1.13 -0.54
N PRO A 64 10.42 -0.56 -0.67
CA PRO A 64 11.55 -1.04 0.12
C PRO A 64 11.29 -1.00 1.62
N GLY A 65 11.86 -1.95 2.34
CA GLY A 65 11.71 -2.07 3.78
C GLY A 65 10.52 -2.96 4.13
N ALA A 66 9.39 -2.39 4.37
CA ALA A 66 8.18 -3.14 4.70
C ALA A 66 7.05 -2.75 3.76
N ASP A 67 6.35 -3.75 3.24
CA ASP A 67 5.18 -3.51 2.41
C ASP A 67 4.13 -2.72 3.17
N ARG A 68 3.36 -1.92 2.44
CA ARG A 68 2.29 -1.09 2.99
C ARG A 68 0.94 -1.51 2.43
N TYR A 69 -0.11 -1.05 3.06
CA TYR A 69 -1.48 -1.34 2.62
C TYR A 69 -2.25 -0.04 2.56
N ASP A 70 -3.12 0.07 1.56
CA ASP A 70 -3.89 1.29 1.31
C ASP A 70 -5.36 0.92 1.14
N PHE A 71 -6.24 1.71 1.74
CA PHE A 71 -7.68 1.51 1.56
C PHE A 71 -8.14 1.88 0.15
N ARG A 72 -7.38 2.69 -0.58
CA ARG A 72 -7.70 3.03 -1.98
C ARG A 72 -7.41 1.83 -2.86
N THR A 73 -8.39 1.49 -3.70
CA THR A 73 -8.28 0.35 -4.62
C THR A 73 -8.13 0.79 -6.07
N ASP A 74 -8.28 2.08 -6.37
CA ASP A 74 -8.02 2.62 -7.71
C ASP A 74 -6.53 2.65 -7.98
N LEU A 75 -6.18 2.56 -9.27
CA LEU A 75 -4.78 2.63 -9.68
C LEU A 75 -4.24 4.04 -9.46
N HIS A 76 -3.15 4.16 -8.74
CA HIS A 76 -2.50 5.44 -8.46
C HIS A 76 -1.03 5.18 -8.13
N TYR A 77 -0.25 6.24 -8.06
CA TYR A 77 1.17 6.15 -7.77
C TYR A 77 1.45 6.60 -6.34
N GLN A 78 2.57 6.14 -5.79
CA GLN A 78 3.02 6.52 -4.45
C GLN A 78 4.38 7.18 -4.50
N MET A 79 4.73 7.89 -3.43
CA MET A 79 6.07 8.38 -3.20
C MET A 79 6.62 7.73 -1.93
N PHE A 80 7.86 7.27 -2.01
CA PHE A 80 8.57 6.63 -0.89
C PHE A 80 9.78 7.47 -0.54
N CYS A 81 9.83 8.01 0.69
CA CYS A 81 11.00 8.76 1.14
C CYS A 81 12.09 7.80 1.58
N VAL A 82 13.25 7.87 0.92
CA VAL A 82 14.37 6.98 1.24
C VAL A 82 15.00 7.27 2.59
N GLU A 83 14.77 8.46 3.14
CA GLU A 83 15.34 8.86 4.44
C GLU A 83 14.43 8.45 5.60
N CYS A 84 13.19 8.93 5.64
CA CYS A 84 12.27 8.67 6.75
C CYS A 84 11.33 7.49 6.50
N LYS A 85 11.35 6.91 5.31
CA LYS A 85 10.59 5.71 4.94
C LYS A 85 9.08 5.91 4.86
N LYS A 86 8.58 7.13 4.94
CA LYS A 86 7.14 7.36 4.80
C LYS A 86 6.67 7.14 3.36
N VAL A 87 5.43 6.72 3.23
CA VAL A 87 4.78 6.50 1.94
C VAL A 87 3.57 7.41 1.86
N VAL A 88 3.47 8.17 0.78
CA VAL A 88 2.32 9.05 0.51
C VAL A 88 1.89 8.87 -0.94
N ASP A 89 0.65 9.22 -1.25
CA ASP A 89 0.17 9.17 -2.62
C ASP A 89 0.81 10.28 -3.45
N ALA A 90 1.19 9.95 -4.69
CA ALA A 90 1.65 10.96 -5.65
C ALA A 90 0.45 11.71 -6.21
N PRO A 91 0.59 13.01 -6.52
CA PRO A 91 -0.54 13.85 -6.93
C PRO A 91 -0.89 13.72 -8.42
N TYR A 92 -0.83 12.51 -8.97
CA TYR A 92 -1.10 12.26 -10.40
C TYR A 92 -2.15 11.18 -10.57
N PRO A 93 -3.01 11.31 -11.57
CA PRO A 93 -3.87 10.19 -11.96
C PRO A 93 -3.03 9.11 -12.65
N TYR A 94 -3.56 7.91 -12.69
CA TYR A 94 -2.96 6.80 -13.42
C TYR A 94 -2.83 7.18 -14.90
N LYS A 95 -1.62 6.99 -15.45
CA LYS A 95 -1.32 7.39 -16.83
C LYS A 95 -1.50 6.21 -17.78
N ALA A 96 -2.75 5.99 -18.19
CA ALA A 96 -3.11 4.87 -19.06
C ALA A 96 -2.38 4.89 -20.41
N TYR A 97 -1.92 6.06 -20.84
CA TYR A 97 -1.21 6.16 -22.12
C TYR A 97 0.12 5.39 -22.13
N PHE A 98 0.74 5.18 -20.97
CA PHE A 98 1.92 4.31 -20.91
C PHE A 98 1.58 2.88 -21.29
N ASP A 99 0.41 2.41 -20.87
CA ASP A 99 -0.03 1.05 -21.19
C ASP A 99 -0.31 0.92 -22.67
N GLU A 100 -1.00 1.91 -23.24
CA GLU A 100 -1.34 1.94 -24.67
C GLU A 100 -0.09 1.96 -25.54
N GLU A 101 0.86 2.83 -25.23
CA GLU A 101 2.12 2.95 -25.97
C GLU A 101 2.95 1.68 -25.85
N THR A 102 3.04 1.11 -24.66
CA THR A 102 3.80 -0.12 -24.45
C THR A 102 3.18 -1.29 -25.21
N ALA A 103 1.86 -1.40 -25.18
CA ALA A 103 1.15 -2.44 -25.94
C ALA A 103 1.43 -2.30 -27.44
N GLU A 104 1.39 -1.08 -27.96
CA GLU A 104 1.62 -0.80 -29.36
C GLU A 104 3.04 -1.16 -29.79
N ARG A 105 4.03 -0.82 -28.97
CA ARG A 105 5.44 -1.07 -29.27
C ARG A 105 5.87 -2.52 -29.11
N THR A 106 5.18 -3.27 -28.29
CA THR A 106 5.60 -4.65 -27.93
C THR A 106 4.67 -5.73 -28.42
N GLY A 107 3.42 -5.39 -28.75
CA GLY A 107 2.39 -6.38 -29.07
C GLY A 107 1.83 -7.09 -27.85
N CYS A 108 2.24 -6.70 -26.66
CA CYS A 108 1.74 -7.29 -25.43
C CYS A 108 0.38 -6.69 -25.04
N LYS A 109 -0.39 -7.48 -24.33
CA LYS A 109 -1.56 -6.95 -23.61
C LYS A 109 -1.08 -6.47 -22.26
N ILE A 110 -1.24 -5.19 -21.97
CA ILE A 110 -0.80 -4.63 -20.70
C ILE A 110 -1.97 -4.68 -19.71
N ILE A 111 -1.80 -5.39 -18.61
CA ILE A 111 -2.82 -5.45 -17.56
C ILE A 111 -2.86 -4.12 -16.81
N ARG A 112 -1.71 -3.65 -16.38
CA ARG A 112 -1.52 -2.37 -15.69
C ARG A 112 -0.04 -2.16 -15.47
N HIS A 113 0.33 -0.97 -15.07
CA HIS A 113 1.67 -0.74 -14.54
C HIS A 113 1.57 -0.19 -13.13
N ARG A 114 2.63 -0.35 -12.38
CA ARG A 114 2.75 0.19 -11.02
C ARG A 114 4.01 1.00 -10.94
N ALA A 115 3.97 2.09 -10.21
CA ALA A 115 5.14 2.95 -10.03
C ALA A 115 5.10 3.63 -8.68
N PHE A 116 6.27 3.78 -8.09
CA PHE A 116 6.44 4.69 -6.97
C PHE A 116 7.72 5.51 -7.21
N PHE A 117 7.71 6.72 -6.70
CA PHE A 117 8.86 7.61 -6.81
C PHE A 117 9.70 7.48 -5.55
N GLU A 118 10.99 7.23 -5.71
CA GLU A 118 11.93 7.28 -4.60
C GLU A 118 12.31 8.73 -4.41
N VAL A 119 11.99 9.31 -3.26
CA VAL A 119 12.13 10.75 -3.03
C VAL A 119 12.89 11.00 -1.73
N ILE A 120 13.29 12.24 -1.54
CA ILE A 120 13.65 12.79 -0.23
C ILE A 120 12.57 13.82 0.06
N CYS A 121 11.75 13.59 1.08
CA CYS A 121 10.59 14.44 1.33
C CYS A 121 11.02 15.83 1.80
N PRO A 122 10.11 16.83 1.74
CA PRO A 122 10.47 18.20 2.09
C PRO A 122 11.05 18.36 3.51
N GLU A 123 10.52 17.61 4.47
CA GLU A 123 11.02 17.65 5.83
C GLU A 123 12.45 17.12 5.92
N CYS A 124 12.73 16.00 5.24
CA CYS A 124 14.08 15.44 5.22
C CYS A 124 15.05 16.31 4.44
N LEU A 125 14.62 16.98 3.39
CA LEU A 125 15.44 17.93 2.65
C LEU A 125 15.84 19.11 3.52
N SER A 126 14.92 19.64 4.34
CA SER A 126 15.20 20.71 5.28
C SER A 126 16.30 20.31 6.27
N VAL A 127 16.18 19.11 6.85
CA VAL A 127 17.17 18.59 7.79
C VAL A 127 18.53 18.43 7.11
N LYS A 128 18.57 17.91 5.88
CA LYS A 128 19.82 17.74 5.12
C LYS A 128 20.48 19.08 4.80
N SER A 129 19.67 20.08 4.43
CA SER A 129 20.19 21.42 4.17
C SER A 129 20.83 22.02 5.43
N ASP A 130 20.19 21.84 6.58
CA ASP A 130 20.68 22.32 7.86
C ASP A 130 21.95 21.58 8.26
N SER A 131 22.04 20.27 7.98
CA SER A 131 23.19 19.45 8.33
C SER A 131 24.39 19.60 7.39
N ALA A 132 24.21 20.28 6.25
CA ALA A 132 25.28 20.52 5.30
C ALA A 132 26.28 21.59 5.74
N PHE A 133 26.06 22.20 6.89
CA PHE A 133 26.92 23.26 7.41
C PHE A 133 27.54 22.89 8.73
#